data_7e3bd2c46fe5d1ba54dec032fd8c6e01
#
_entry.id   7e3bd2c46fe5d1ba54dec032fd8c6e01
#
_cell.length_a   1.000
_cell.length_b   1.000
_cell.length_c   1.000
_cell.angle_alpha   90.00
_cell.angle_beta   90.00
_cell.angle_gamma   90.00
#
_symmetry.space_group_name_H-M   'P 1'
#
loop_
_entity.id
_entity.type
_entity.pdbx_description
1 polymer ?
#
loop_
_entity_poly.entity_id
_entity_poly.type
_entity_poly.pdbx_seq_one_letter_code
_entity_poly.pdbx_strand_id
1 'polypeptide(L)'
;MYKIFIDTNILLDFYRINNQKSINEILKEIKKYSKYFVSTEQSMDEFLRNRERTIWDFVEELKKQNYKVHANSIISTLDVYDEYAKSVAKAKLNTKTIINEINKLIENPELDLIYNIHFNLNRDRYNRTNKIIENSIRRKMIGNPPTSDKYTCGDEIIWETILEYCNDDLIIVSRDSTFKDNYNFLNA
;
A
#
# COMPACT_ATOMS: atom_id res chain seq x y z
N MET A 1 -8.98 -20.50 17.14
CA MET A 1 -8.73 -20.49 15.66
C MET A 1 -7.80 -19.34 15.39
N TYR A 2 -6.90 -19.43 14.40
CA TYR A 2 -6.00 -18.30 14.11
C TYR A 2 -6.65 -17.32 13.14
N LYS A 3 -6.44 -16.04 13.38
CA LYS A 3 -6.78 -14.93 12.48
C LYS A 3 -5.52 -14.19 12.04
N ILE A 4 -5.57 -13.55 10.90
CA ILE A 4 -4.43 -12.83 10.30
C ILE A 4 -4.87 -11.40 10.02
N PHE A 5 -4.17 -10.45 10.61
CA PHE A 5 -4.28 -9.03 10.27
C PHE A 5 -3.09 -8.60 9.44
N ILE A 6 -3.35 -8.00 8.28
CA ILE A 6 -2.31 -7.42 7.41
C ILE A 6 -2.39 -5.91 7.53
N ASP A 7 -1.32 -5.33 8.02
CA ASP A 7 -1.19 -3.87 8.15
C ASP A 7 -1.17 -3.17 6.78
N THR A 8 -1.71 -1.97 6.73
CA THR A 8 -1.83 -1.14 5.53
C THR A 8 -0.49 -0.94 4.82
N ASN A 9 0.61 -0.80 5.57
CA ASN A 9 1.94 -0.62 5.00
C ASN A 9 2.39 -1.82 4.14
N ILE A 10 2.03 -3.05 4.52
CA ILE A 10 2.31 -4.27 3.75
C ILE A 10 1.49 -4.31 2.46
N LEU A 11 0.21 -3.92 2.52
CA LEU A 11 -0.66 -3.88 1.34
C LEU A 11 -0.20 -2.83 0.33
N LEU A 12 0.27 -1.68 0.79
CA LEU A 12 0.83 -0.64 -0.05
C LEU A 12 2.18 -1.05 -0.68
N ASP A 13 2.94 -1.93 -0.01
CA ASP A 13 4.18 -2.46 -0.58
C ASP A 13 3.95 -3.34 -1.81
N PHE A 14 2.77 -3.91 -1.97
CA PHE A 14 2.45 -4.66 -3.19
C PHE A 14 2.57 -3.80 -4.45
N TYR A 15 2.34 -2.49 -4.36
CA TYR A 15 2.60 -1.56 -5.47
C TYR A 15 4.09 -1.45 -5.86
N ARG A 16 5.00 -1.81 -4.94
CA ARG A 16 6.46 -1.76 -5.15
C ARG A 16 7.05 -3.06 -5.70
N ILE A 17 6.25 -4.13 -5.76
CA ILE A 17 6.69 -5.41 -6.31
C ILE A 17 6.76 -5.29 -7.84
N ASN A 18 7.95 -5.47 -8.42
CA ASN A 18 8.19 -5.38 -9.84
C ASN A 18 7.96 -6.70 -10.60
N ASN A 19 7.43 -7.73 -9.95
CA ASN A 19 7.20 -9.05 -10.51
C ASN A 19 5.71 -9.42 -10.51
N GLN A 20 5.08 -9.33 -11.68
CA GLN A 20 3.66 -9.66 -11.89
C GLN A 20 3.31 -11.10 -11.45
N LYS A 21 4.20 -12.07 -11.66
CA LYS A 21 3.96 -13.45 -11.27
C LYS A 21 3.87 -13.58 -9.76
N SER A 22 4.80 -12.97 -9.02
CA SER A 22 4.82 -12.98 -7.56
C SER A 22 3.55 -12.35 -6.98
N ILE A 23 3.11 -11.22 -7.53
CA ILE A 23 1.84 -10.60 -7.12
C ILE A 23 0.70 -11.58 -7.32
N ASN A 24 0.53 -12.15 -8.51
CA ASN A 24 -0.57 -13.05 -8.81
C ASN A 24 -0.59 -14.31 -7.91
N GLU A 25 0.58 -14.81 -7.51
CA GLU A 25 0.70 -15.93 -6.56
C GLU A 25 0.24 -15.52 -5.16
N ILE A 26 0.72 -14.38 -4.64
CA ILE A 26 0.28 -13.83 -3.35
C ILE A 26 -1.23 -13.64 -3.33
N LEU A 27 -1.81 -13.10 -4.40
CA LEU A 27 -3.23 -12.85 -4.51
C LEU A 27 -4.07 -14.13 -4.46
N LYS A 28 -3.62 -15.17 -5.14
CA LYS A 28 -4.28 -16.48 -5.09
C LYS A 28 -4.29 -17.03 -3.67
N GLU A 29 -3.17 -16.93 -2.96
CA GLU A 29 -3.07 -17.40 -1.57
C GLU A 29 -3.96 -16.56 -0.64
N ILE A 30 -3.95 -15.24 -0.73
CA ILE A 30 -4.84 -14.37 0.04
C ILE A 30 -6.31 -14.74 -0.20
N LYS A 31 -6.71 -14.90 -1.46
CA LYS A 31 -8.09 -15.29 -1.81
C LYS A 31 -8.46 -16.66 -1.25
N LYS A 32 -7.58 -17.64 -1.35
CA LYS A 32 -7.76 -19.01 -0.85
C LYS A 32 -7.97 -19.04 0.67
N TYR A 33 -7.24 -18.19 1.41
CA TYR A 33 -7.28 -18.13 2.86
C TYR A 33 -8.08 -16.94 3.40
N SER A 34 -8.94 -16.33 2.58
CA SER A 34 -9.70 -15.10 2.93
C SER A 34 -10.45 -15.18 4.25
N LYS A 35 -10.99 -16.34 4.63
CA LYS A 35 -11.72 -16.56 5.90
C LYS A 35 -10.88 -16.38 7.18
N TYR A 36 -9.56 -16.42 7.05
CA TYR A 36 -8.64 -16.22 8.18
C TYR A 36 -8.24 -14.76 8.36
N PHE A 37 -8.43 -13.93 7.34
CA PHE A 37 -8.06 -12.53 7.45
C PHE A 37 -9.13 -11.74 8.21
N VAL A 38 -8.64 -10.83 9.03
CA VAL A 38 -9.45 -9.80 9.67
C VAL A 38 -8.96 -8.44 9.22
N SER A 39 -9.87 -7.50 9.16
CA SER A 39 -9.60 -6.13 8.76
C SER A 39 -10.47 -5.18 9.57
N THR A 40 -10.08 -3.92 9.62
CA THR A 40 -10.81 -2.87 10.32
C THR A 40 -11.22 -1.76 9.35
N GLU A 41 -12.28 -1.05 9.68
CA GLU A 41 -12.69 0.13 8.92
C GLU A 41 -11.56 1.17 8.86
N GLN A 42 -10.79 1.32 9.94
CA GLN A 42 -9.66 2.24 10.01
C GLN A 42 -8.53 1.85 9.02
N SER A 43 -8.19 0.56 8.92
CA SER A 43 -7.17 0.10 7.96
C SER A 43 -7.61 0.30 6.50
N MET A 44 -8.93 0.17 6.22
CA MET A 44 -9.47 0.48 4.89
C MET A 44 -9.31 1.96 4.56
N ASP A 45 -9.71 2.84 5.48
CA ASP A 45 -9.59 4.28 5.29
C ASP A 45 -8.13 4.73 5.11
N GLU A 46 -7.20 4.12 5.85
CA GLU A 46 -5.77 4.38 5.71
C GLU A 46 -5.21 3.94 4.36
N PHE A 47 -5.62 2.76 3.90
CA PHE A 47 -5.24 2.29 2.58
C PHE A 47 -5.73 3.25 1.49
N LEU A 48 -6.99 3.64 1.51
CA LEU A 48 -7.57 4.54 0.51
C LEU A 48 -6.83 5.88 0.47
N ARG A 49 -6.59 6.49 1.65
CA ARG A 49 -5.85 7.76 1.74
C ARG A 49 -4.41 7.67 1.21
N ASN A 50 -3.73 6.56 1.46
CA ASN A 50 -2.32 6.41 1.12
C ASN A 50 -2.08 5.80 -0.27
N ARG A 51 -3.07 5.09 -0.82
CA ARG A 51 -2.99 4.45 -2.13
C ARG A 51 -2.66 5.45 -3.24
N GLU A 52 -3.46 6.49 -3.35
CA GLU A 52 -3.28 7.50 -4.41
C GLU A 52 -1.90 8.14 -4.32
N ARG A 53 -1.48 8.52 -3.11
CA ARG A 53 -0.16 9.08 -2.87
C ARG A 53 0.95 8.12 -3.32
N THR A 54 0.84 6.83 -2.96
CA THR A 54 1.82 5.82 -3.36
C THR A 54 1.92 5.68 -4.87
N ILE A 55 0.79 5.73 -5.58
CA ILE A 55 0.76 5.66 -7.05
C ILE A 55 1.34 6.95 -7.66
N TRP A 56 1.00 8.12 -7.12
CA TRP A 56 1.54 9.39 -7.58
C TRP A 56 3.06 9.49 -7.42
N ASP A 57 3.64 8.92 -6.37
CA ASP A 57 5.10 8.88 -6.18
C ASP A 57 5.78 8.20 -7.38
N PHE A 58 5.22 7.10 -7.91
CA PHE A 58 5.74 6.45 -9.14
C PHE A 58 5.58 7.33 -10.39
N VAL A 59 4.46 8.03 -10.53
CA VAL A 59 4.26 8.95 -11.64
C VAL A 59 5.30 10.08 -11.62
N GLU A 60 5.59 10.63 -10.44
CA GLU A 60 6.62 11.66 -10.28
C GLU A 60 8.03 11.13 -10.59
N GLU A 61 8.35 9.89 -10.21
CA GLU A 61 9.60 9.25 -10.60
C GLU A 61 9.72 9.10 -12.13
N LEU A 62 8.65 8.68 -12.80
CA LEU A 62 8.61 8.57 -14.27
C LEU A 62 8.76 9.93 -14.95
N LYS A 63 8.17 10.99 -14.42
CA LYS A 63 8.29 12.35 -14.95
C LYS A 63 9.71 12.94 -14.84
N LYS A 64 10.48 12.49 -13.82
CA LYS A 64 11.88 12.94 -13.63
C LYS A 64 12.84 12.38 -14.68
N GLN A 65 12.43 11.38 -15.45
CA GLN A 65 13.29 10.82 -16.49
C GLN A 65 13.57 11.83 -17.59
N ASN A 66 14.86 11.97 -17.92
CA ASN A 66 15.31 12.94 -18.92
C ASN A 66 15.44 12.30 -20.30
N TYR A 67 14.44 12.50 -21.15
CA TYR A 67 14.43 12.03 -22.55
C TYR A 67 14.93 13.12 -23.52
N LYS A 68 16.17 13.61 -23.34
CA LYS A 68 16.79 14.58 -24.25
C LYS A 68 17.71 13.87 -25.21
N VAL A 69 17.55 14.17 -26.51
CA VAL A 69 18.53 13.80 -27.52
C VAL A 69 19.67 14.80 -27.44
N HIS A 70 20.87 14.33 -27.12
CA HIS A 70 22.06 15.13 -27.17
C HIS A 70 22.60 15.13 -28.61
N ALA A 71 22.64 16.28 -29.23
CA ALA A 71 23.15 16.45 -30.59
C ALA A 71 24.24 17.54 -30.61
N ASN A 72 25.33 17.23 -31.27
CA ASN A 72 26.34 18.17 -31.70
C ASN A 72 26.85 17.74 -33.07
N SER A 73 27.74 18.51 -33.71
CA SER A 73 28.25 18.21 -35.03
C SER A 73 28.92 16.84 -35.16
N ILE A 74 29.55 16.35 -34.09
CA ILE A 74 30.19 15.03 -34.07
C ILE A 74 29.15 13.92 -33.93
N ILE A 75 28.25 14.04 -32.92
CA ILE A 75 27.26 12.99 -32.63
C ILE A 75 26.28 12.83 -33.80
N SER A 76 25.85 13.93 -34.42
CA SER A 76 24.88 13.90 -35.53
C SER A 76 25.43 13.30 -36.85
N THR A 77 26.76 13.12 -36.96
CA THR A 77 27.38 12.48 -38.13
C THR A 77 27.58 10.97 -37.97
N LEU A 78 27.27 10.41 -36.80
CA LEU A 78 27.41 8.98 -36.54
C LEU A 78 26.22 8.21 -37.14
N ASP A 79 26.48 7.09 -37.80
CA ASP A 79 25.46 6.24 -38.44
C ASP A 79 24.36 5.78 -37.46
N VAL A 80 24.67 5.64 -36.16
CA VAL A 80 23.72 5.22 -35.11
C VAL A 80 22.85 6.35 -34.56
N TYR A 81 23.09 7.61 -34.95
CA TYR A 81 22.40 8.79 -34.37
C TYR A 81 20.89 8.76 -34.58
N ASP A 82 20.45 8.43 -35.78
CA ASP A 82 19.02 8.39 -36.12
C ASP A 82 18.28 7.31 -35.32
N GLU A 83 18.89 6.15 -35.12
CA GLU A 83 18.33 5.08 -34.32
C GLU A 83 18.27 5.49 -32.84
N TYR A 84 19.32 6.11 -32.32
CA TYR A 84 19.35 6.69 -30.99
C TYR A 84 18.22 7.70 -30.77
N ALA A 85 18.08 8.67 -31.68
CA ALA A 85 17.05 9.71 -31.60
C ALA A 85 15.62 9.11 -31.61
N LYS A 86 15.36 8.14 -32.51
CA LYS A 86 14.10 7.40 -32.56
C LYS A 86 13.82 6.63 -31.28
N SER A 87 14.83 5.97 -30.71
CA SER A 87 14.70 5.20 -29.45
C SER A 87 14.35 6.10 -28.27
N VAL A 88 14.99 7.27 -28.15
CA VAL A 88 14.67 8.28 -27.13
C VAL A 88 13.25 8.80 -27.30
N ALA A 89 12.83 9.12 -28.52
CA ALA A 89 11.47 9.59 -28.80
C ALA A 89 10.43 8.52 -28.46
N LYS A 90 10.69 7.26 -28.80
CA LYS A 90 9.83 6.12 -28.46
C LYS A 90 9.73 5.91 -26.94
N ALA A 91 10.86 5.98 -26.23
CA ALA A 91 10.88 5.87 -24.77
C ALA A 91 10.02 6.97 -24.12
N LYS A 92 10.17 8.23 -24.57
CA LYS A 92 9.35 9.36 -24.11
C LYS A 92 7.86 9.14 -24.34
N LEU A 93 7.48 8.64 -25.52
CA LEU A 93 6.08 8.32 -25.83
C LEU A 93 5.54 7.20 -24.94
N ASN A 94 6.30 6.12 -24.78
CA ASN A 94 5.92 4.99 -23.93
C ASN A 94 5.72 5.42 -22.47
N THR A 95 6.61 6.27 -21.92
CA THR A 95 6.47 6.81 -20.56
C THR A 95 5.18 7.63 -20.42
N LYS A 96 4.85 8.46 -21.42
CA LYS A 96 3.59 9.20 -21.42
C LYS A 96 2.37 8.28 -21.44
N THR A 97 2.43 7.20 -22.22
CA THR A 97 1.36 6.19 -22.26
C THR A 97 1.22 5.49 -20.90
N ILE A 98 2.34 5.08 -20.27
CA ILE A 98 2.32 4.46 -18.93
C ILE A 98 1.67 5.41 -17.91
N ILE A 99 2.05 6.69 -17.90
CA ILE A 99 1.44 7.68 -16.99
C ILE A 99 -0.07 7.79 -17.22
N ASN A 100 -0.52 7.80 -18.46
CA ASN A 100 -1.96 7.85 -18.77
C ASN A 100 -2.69 6.60 -18.28
N GLU A 101 -2.11 5.40 -18.42
CA GLU A 101 -2.71 4.17 -17.89
C GLU A 101 -2.73 4.16 -16.36
N ILE A 102 -1.68 4.65 -15.69
CA ILE A 102 -1.67 4.82 -14.24
C ILE A 102 -2.78 5.78 -13.78
N ASN A 103 -2.99 6.89 -14.49
CA ASN A 103 -4.08 7.82 -14.17
C ASN A 103 -5.45 7.14 -14.25
N LYS A 104 -5.67 6.26 -15.24
CA LYS A 104 -6.90 5.47 -15.33
C LYS A 104 -7.11 4.56 -14.12
N LEU A 105 -6.03 3.96 -13.58
CA LEU A 105 -6.12 3.14 -12.35
C LEU A 105 -6.47 3.97 -11.11
N ILE A 106 -6.08 5.25 -11.08
CA ILE A 106 -6.46 6.17 -9.99
C ILE A 106 -7.94 6.52 -10.11
N GLU A 107 -8.40 6.88 -11.31
CA GLU A 107 -9.77 7.27 -11.58
C GLU A 107 -10.76 6.11 -11.45
N ASN A 108 -10.33 4.88 -11.76
CA ASN A 108 -11.14 3.66 -11.75
C ASN A 108 -10.45 2.59 -10.87
N PRO A 109 -10.58 2.68 -9.55
CA PRO A 109 -9.88 1.78 -8.61
C PRO A 109 -10.19 0.30 -8.83
N GLU A 110 -11.37 -0.04 -9.38
CA GLU A 110 -11.77 -1.41 -9.71
C GLU A 110 -10.89 -2.08 -10.79
N LEU A 111 -10.15 -1.30 -11.57
CA LEU A 111 -9.16 -1.83 -12.54
C LEU A 111 -7.84 -2.21 -11.85
N ASP A 112 -7.65 -1.77 -10.62
CA ASP A 112 -6.44 -2.01 -9.84
C ASP A 112 -6.55 -3.32 -9.06
N LEU A 113 -5.65 -4.24 -9.37
CA LEU A 113 -5.63 -5.57 -8.78
C LEU A 113 -5.36 -5.55 -7.27
N ILE A 114 -4.49 -4.64 -6.81
CA ILE A 114 -4.13 -4.51 -5.39
C ILE A 114 -5.31 -3.91 -4.60
N TYR A 115 -5.99 -2.92 -5.18
CA TYR A 115 -7.22 -2.39 -4.64
C TYR A 115 -8.28 -3.49 -4.46
N ASN A 116 -8.49 -4.30 -5.49
CA ASN A 116 -9.49 -5.38 -5.45
C ASN A 116 -9.20 -6.41 -4.37
N ILE A 117 -7.92 -6.68 -4.08
CA ILE A 117 -7.54 -7.58 -2.98
C ILE A 117 -7.89 -6.96 -1.65
N HIS A 118 -7.44 -5.73 -1.46
CA HIS A 118 -7.72 -5.01 -0.23
C HIS A 118 -9.23 -4.91 0.00
N PHE A 119 -10.01 -4.60 -1.04
CA PHE A 119 -11.46 -4.56 -0.97
C PHE A 119 -12.06 -5.91 -0.55
N ASN A 120 -11.57 -7.03 -1.12
CA ASN A 120 -12.03 -8.37 -0.75
C ASN A 120 -11.66 -8.77 0.67
N LEU A 121 -10.46 -8.40 1.17
CA LEU A 121 -10.06 -8.62 2.55
C LEU A 121 -10.91 -7.82 3.54
N ASN A 122 -11.44 -6.68 3.13
CA ASN A 122 -12.24 -5.77 3.94
C ASN A 122 -13.75 -5.97 3.82
N ARG A 123 -14.20 -7.04 3.14
CA ARG A 123 -15.63 -7.29 2.94
C ARG A 123 -16.39 -7.45 4.26
N ASP A 124 -15.81 -8.18 5.20
CA ASP A 124 -16.37 -8.47 6.52
C ASP A 124 -15.53 -7.78 7.63
N ARG A 125 -15.15 -6.52 7.40
CA ARG A 125 -14.32 -5.75 8.33
C ARG A 125 -15.02 -5.41 9.62
N TYR A 126 -14.25 -5.28 10.68
CA TYR A 126 -14.72 -4.76 11.95
C TYR A 126 -14.90 -3.23 11.88
N ASN A 127 -16.06 -2.75 12.29
CA ASN A 127 -16.37 -1.33 12.27
C ASN A 127 -15.93 -0.66 13.56
N ARG A 128 -15.44 0.56 13.47
CA ARG A 128 -15.14 1.39 14.64
C ARG A 128 -16.44 1.95 15.23
N THR A 129 -16.49 2.04 16.54
CA THR A 129 -17.57 2.65 17.32
C THR A 129 -17.05 3.86 18.08
N ASN A 130 -17.93 4.71 18.60
CA ASN A 130 -17.52 5.83 19.45
C ASN A 130 -16.73 5.35 20.67
N LYS A 131 -17.14 4.25 21.31
CA LYS A 131 -16.42 3.62 22.43
C LYS A 131 -14.99 3.23 22.05
N ILE A 132 -14.80 2.63 20.84
CA ILE A 132 -13.47 2.26 20.35
C ILE A 132 -12.61 3.52 20.14
N ILE A 133 -13.17 4.59 19.56
CA ILE A 133 -12.46 5.85 19.35
C ILE A 133 -12.04 6.47 20.71
N GLU A 134 -12.92 6.51 21.68
CA GLU A 134 -12.63 7.01 23.03
C GLU A 134 -11.51 6.20 23.70
N ASN A 135 -11.58 4.87 23.65
CA ASN A 135 -10.54 3.98 24.18
C ASN A 135 -9.20 4.20 23.47
N SER A 136 -9.20 4.40 22.16
CA SER A 136 -8.00 4.64 21.36
C SER A 136 -7.33 5.97 21.75
N ILE A 137 -8.10 7.02 21.92
CA ILE A 137 -7.60 8.32 22.40
C ILE A 137 -6.99 8.15 23.80
N ARG A 138 -7.68 7.46 24.71
CA ARG A 138 -7.18 7.17 26.05
C ARG A 138 -5.88 6.37 26.02
N ARG A 139 -5.82 5.29 25.19
CA ARG A 139 -4.59 4.48 24.99
C ARG A 139 -3.42 5.36 24.58
N LYS A 140 -3.64 6.23 23.60
CA LYS A 140 -2.62 7.17 23.13
C LYS A 140 -2.18 8.14 24.22
N MET A 141 -3.09 8.72 24.95
CA MET A 141 -2.78 9.71 26.02
C MET A 141 -1.95 9.10 27.15
N ILE A 142 -2.13 7.82 27.47
CA ILE A 142 -1.37 7.13 28.54
C ILE A 142 -0.12 6.43 28.00
N GLY A 143 0.14 6.49 26.68
CA GLY A 143 1.33 5.90 26.04
C GLY A 143 1.31 4.39 25.92
N ASN A 144 0.14 3.74 25.97
CA ASN A 144 0.03 2.30 25.82
C ASN A 144 0.17 1.87 24.34
N PRO A 145 0.98 0.83 24.02
CA PRO A 145 1.12 0.33 22.66
C PRO A 145 -0.20 -0.28 22.10
N PRO A 146 -0.36 -0.30 20.76
CA PRO A 146 0.53 0.34 19.80
C PRO A 146 0.33 1.87 19.83
N THR A 147 1.41 2.62 19.96
CA THR A 147 1.34 4.09 19.90
C THR A 147 2.60 4.65 19.23
N SER A 148 2.49 5.80 18.64
CA SER A 148 3.58 6.50 17.97
C SER A 148 3.48 8.00 18.23
N ASP A 149 4.55 8.75 17.94
CA ASP A 149 4.60 10.22 18.06
C ASP A 149 3.72 10.96 17.01
N LYS A 150 3.02 10.22 16.14
CA LYS A 150 2.08 10.80 15.18
C LYS A 150 0.92 11.46 15.92
N TYR A 151 0.42 12.56 15.38
CA TYR A 151 -0.76 13.25 15.92
C TYR A 151 -2.03 12.41 15.87
N THR A 152 -2.14 11.51 14.90
CA THR A 152 -3.33 10.65 14.71
C THR A 152 -3.27 9.42 15.61
N CYS A 153 -4.43 8.84 15.92
CA CYS A 153 -4.58 7.60 16.70
C CYS A 153 -5.02 6.40 15.83
N GLY A 154 -4.51 6.31 14.59
CA GLY A 154 -4.89 5.26 13.65
C GLY A 154 -4.52 3.86 14.15
N ASP A 155 -3.28 3.69 14.59
CA ASP A 155 -2.76 2.41 15.09
C ASP A 155 -3.53 1.96 16.34
N GLU A 156 -3.84 2.89 17.24
CA GLU A 156 -4.64 2.65 18.44
C GLU A 156 -6.09 2.27 18.11
N ILE A 157 -6.71 2.91 17.10
CA ILE A 157 -8.07 2.56 16.65
C ILE A 157 -8.09 1.15 16.04
N ILE A 158 -7.11 0.80 15.22
CA ILE A 158 -6.99 -0.54 14.67
C ILE A 158 -6.91 -1.56 15.81
N TRP A 159 -6.04 -1.31 16.78
CA TRP A 159 -5.81 -2.22 17.89
C TRP A 159 -7.05 -2.37 18.79
N GLU A 160 -7.66 -1.29 19.23
CA GLU A 160 -8.89 -1.34 20.03
C GLU A 160 -10.06 -2.00 19.28
N THR A 161 -10.12 -1.82 17.94
CA THR A 161 -11.11 -2.52 17.11
C THR A 161 -10.86 -4.03 17.11
N ILE A 162 -9.62 -4.45 16.97
CA ILE A 162 -9.24 -5.86 17.00
C ILE A 162 -9.55 -6.47 18.37
N LEU A 163 -9.21 -5.79 19.48
CA LEU A 163 -9.49 -6.25 20.84
C LEU A 163 -10.99 -6.40 21.13
N GLU A 164 -11.85 -5.55 20.57
CA GLU A 164 -13.30 -5.61 20.77
C GLU A 164 -13.94 -6.80 20.03
N TYR A 165 -13.44 -7.16 18.84
CA TYR A 165 -14.14 -8.10 17.96
C TYR A 165 -13.41 -9.41 17.70
N CYS A 166 -12.10 -9.48 17.85
CA CYS A 166 -11.32 -10.68 17.57
C CYS A 166 -11.07 -11.46 18.86
N ASN A 167 -11.77 -12.60 19.01
CA ASN A 167 -11.61 -13.50 20.15
C ASN A 167 -10.69 -14.70 19.84
N ASP A 168 -10.06 -14.71 18.68
CA ASP A 168 -9.16 -15.77 18.23
C ASP A 168 -7.69 -15.34 18.41
N ASP A 169 -6.77 -16.31 18.38
CA ASP A 169 -5.34 -16.01 18.29
C ASP A 169 -5.04 -15.19 17.03
N LEU A 170 -4.26 -14.13 17.15
CA LEU A 170 -4.00 -13.17 16.07
C LEU A 170 -2.55 -13.21 15.60
N ILE A 171 -2.38 -13.33 14.29
CA ILE A 171 -1.10 -13.14 13.61
C ILE A 171 -1.11 -11.75 12.95
N ILE A 172 -0.19 -10.88 13.35
CA ILE A 172 -0.05 -9.53 12.78
C ILE A 172 1.10 -9.54 11.77
N VAL A 173 0.81 -9.10 10.55
CA VAL A 173 1.80 -8.90 9.48
C VAL A 173 1.97 -7.40 9.28
N SER A 174 3.05 -6.84 9.82
CA SER A 174 3.39 -5.42 9.73
C SER A 174 4.89 -5.23 9.58
N ARG A 175 5.29 -4.08 9.02
CA ARG A 175 6.68 -3.60 9.08
C ARG A 175 6.94 -2.69 10.28
N ASP A 176 5.89 -2.25 10.94
CA ASP A 176 6.03 -1.38 12.11
C ASP A 176 6.61 -2.17 13.28
N SER A 177 7.69 -1.68 13.85
CA SER A 177 8.35 -2.30 14.99
C SER A 177 7.51 -2.23 16.27
N THR A 178 6.52 -1.33 16.32
CA THR A 178 5.68 -1.09 17.50
C THR A 178 5.03 -2.37 18.02
N PHE A 179 4.56 -3.24 17.13
CA PHE A 179 3.98 -4.53 17.54
C PHE A 179 5.03 -5.50 18.06
N LYS A 180 6.19 -5.59 17.41
CA LYS A 180 7.29 -6.46 17.82
C LYS A 180 7.92 -6.03 19.14
N ASP A 181 8.19 -4.74 19.27
CA ASP A 181 8.89 -4.16 20.43
C ASP A 181 8.02 -4.20 21.70
N ASN A 182 6.69 -4.29 21.53
CA ASN A 182 5.72 -4.34 22.62
C ASN A 182 5.00 -5.70 22.72
N TYR A 183 5.56 -6.76 22.17
CA TYR A 183 4.92 -8.07 22.09
C TYR A 183 4.36 -8.58 23.44
N ASN A 184 5.16 -8.52 24.52
CA ASN A 184 4.74 -8.97 25.83
C ASN A 184 3.58 -8.15 26.42
N PHE A 185 3.55 -6.84 26.15
CA PHE A 185 2.47 -5.97 26.61
C PHE A 185 1.16 -6.24 25.84
N LEU A 186 1.26 -6.51 24.55
CA LEU A 186 0.10 -6.74 23.69
C LEU A 186 -0.52 -8.13 23.87
N ASN A 187 0.23 -9.08 24.44
CA ASN A 187 -0.22 -10.44 24.74
C ASN A 187 -0.65 -10.64 26.21
N ALA A 188 -0.58 -9.63 27.05
CA ALA A 188 -1.01 -9.69 28.45
C ALA A 188 -2.51 -9.42 28.58
#